data_efc126455cefa5e10c8474f4a66fccb2
#
_entry.id   efc126455cefa5e10c8474f4a66fccb2
#
_cell.length_a   1.000
_cell.length_b   1.000
_cell.length_c   1.000
_cell.angle_alpha   90.00
_cell.angle_beta   90.00
_cell.angle_gamma   90.00
#
_symmetry.space_group_name_H-M   'P 1'
#
loop_
_entity.id
_entity.type
_entity.pdbx_description
1 polymer ?
#
loop_
_entity_poly.entity_id
_entity_poly.type
_entity_poly.pdbx_seq_one_letter_code
_entity_poly.pdbx_strand_id
1 'polypeptide(L)'
;STTSGNTGSRVERRQYTMLPVRKYIDQLDRLRNDSHYETLCDNLVYLTNSTSTDMLDRDILYSIFDKHPKRARAYWFLNVEVTDEPHTFEYSVENYGTDFVYRVHLHLGYKVNQRVNAYLRQIVSDLSASGELPPQVHDYSVYDKPGVVGSFRFCLIRKTLAPESDVEQRERHAIAMKYAIRRFAGSPVQWFGLENSSVFYEYVPLFTKFKPVDRIARVAMDERC
;
A
#
# COMPACT_ATOMS: atom_id res chain seq x y z
N SER A 1 -45.49 -3.31 13.65
CA SER A 1 -44.91 -2.09 13.07
C SER A 1 -43.39 -2.19 13.12
N THR A 2 -42.85 -2.63 12.09
CA THR A 2 -41.88 -2.18 11.11
C THR A 2 -40.65 -1.45 11.65
N THR A 3 -39.54 -2.15 11.74
CA THR A 3 -38.18 -1.61 11.67
C THR A 3 -37.41 -2.37 10.58
N SER A 4 -37.61 -1.98 9.34
CA SER A 4 -36.75 -2.37 8.23
C SER A 4 -36.35 -1.08 7.50
N GLY A 5 -35.16 -0.59 7.70
CA GLY A 5 -34.78 0.62 7.01
C GLY A 5 -33.32 1.05 7.06
N ASN A 6 -32.37 0.27 7.55
CA ASN A 6 -31.02 0.84 7.63
C ASN A 6 -29.85 -0.06 7.15
N THR A 7 -30.12 -1.21 6.57
CA THR A 7 -29.06 -2.07 6.02
C THR A 7 -28.70 -1.72 4.58
N GLY A 8 -29.62 -1.18 3.80
CA GLY A 8 -29.36 -0.83 2.39
C GLY A 8 -28.36 0.31 2.21
N SER A 9 -28.44 1.35 3.04
CA SER A 9 -27.57 2.53 2.89
C SER A 9 -26.10 2.25 3.24
N ARG A 10 -25.83 1.26 4.09
CA ARG A 10 -24.47 0.93 4.53
C ARG A 10 -23.74 0.08 3.49
N VAL A 11 -24.45 -0.81 2.81
CA VAL A 11 -23.91 -1.63 1.72
C VAL A 11 -23.67 -0.76 0.49
N GLU A 12 -24.59 0.13 0.15
CA GLU A 12 -24.44 1.07 -0.97
C GLU A 12 -23.28 2.05 -0.76
N ARG A 13 -23.06 2.58 0.44
CA ARG A 13 -21.92 3.45 0.74
C ARG A 13 -20.58 2.72 0.61
N ARG A 14 -20.50 1.44 1.02
CA ARG A 14 -19.29 0.63 0.83
C ARG A 14 -19.02 0.36 -0.64
N GLN A 15 -20.05 0.06 -1.43
CA GLN A 15 -19.93 -0.13 -2.88
C GLN A 15 -19.49 1.14 -3.60
N TYR A 16 -19.85 2.32 -3.08
CA TYR A 16 -19.49 3.61 -3.70
C TYR A 16 -18.05 4.05 -3.39
N THR A 17 -17.47 3.57 -2.30
CA THR A 17 -16.09 3.93 -1.87
C THR A 17 -15.02 2.99 -2.41
N MET A 18 -15.41 1.85 -2.97
CA MET A 18 -14.52 0.84 -3.54
C MET A 18 -14.75 0.71 -5.04
N LEU A 19 -13.65 0.58 -5.77
CA LEU A 19 -13.69 0.42 -7.23
C LEU A 19 -12.95 -0.86 -7.63
N PRO A 20 -13.35 -1.52 -8.73
CA PRO A 20 -12.67 -2.72 -9.21
C PRO A 20 -11.29 -2.37 -9.77
N VAL A 21 -10.25 -2.96 -9.21
CA VAL A 21 -8.85 -2.72 -9.59
C VAL A 21 -8.61 -3.01 -11.06
N ARG A 22 -9.12 -4.14 -11.55
CA ARG A 22 -8.90 -4.62 -12.93
C ARG A 22 -9.35 -3.64 -14.00
N LYS A 23 -10.34 -2.82 -13.67
CA LYS A 23 -10.87 -1.79 -14.58
C LYS A 23 -9.88 -0.64 -14.81
N TYR A 24 -8.93 -0.43 -13.89
CA TYR A 24 -7.98 0.70 -13.91
C TYR A 24 -6.55 0.30 -14.28
N ILE A 25 -6.29 -0.98 -14.51
CA ILE A 25 -4.94 -1.46 -14.85
C ILE A 25 -4.42 -0.83 -16.14
N ASP A 26 -5.25 -0.77 -17.19
CA ASP A 26 -4.87 -0.12 -18.45
C ASP A 26 -4.56 1.37 -18.27
N GLN A 27 -5.29 2.03 -17.40
CA GLN A 27 -5.07 3.45 -17.09
C GLN A 27 -3.77 3.65 -16.30
N LEU A 28 -3.43 2.76 -15.38
CA LEU A 28 -2.14 2.74 -14.70
C LEU A 28 -0.99 2.47 -15.67
N ASP A 29 -1.17 1.58 -16.62
CA ASP A 29 -0.17 1.29 -17.65
C ASP A 29 0.09 2.50 -18.55
N ARG A 30 -0.94 3.20 -18.95
CA ARG A 30 -0.80 4.45 -19.70
C ARG A 30 -0.06 5.52 -18.90
N LEU A 31 -0.37 5.67 -17.63
CA LEU A 31 0.28 6.66 -16.76
C LEU A 31 1.77 6.34 -16.55
N ARG A 32 2.13 5.08 -16.29
CA ARG A 32 3.54 4.71 -16.09
C ARG A 32 4.41 4.94 -17.31
N ASN A 33 3.83 4.93 -18.51
CA ASN A 33 4.50 5.15 -19.79
C ASN A 33 4.33 6.58 -20.34
N ASP A 34 3.62 7.45 -19.62
CA ASP A 34 3.32 8.81 -20.07
C ASP A 34 4.50 9.74 -19.81
N SER A 35 5.22 10.09 -20.87
CA SER A 35 6.40 10.95 -20.82
C SER A 35 6.10 12.43 -20.51
N HIS A 36 4.83 12.85 -20.47
CA HIS A 36 4.43 14.19 -20.05
C HIS A 36 4.62 14.42 -18.55
N TYR A 37 4.72 13.35 -17.78
CA TYR A 37 4.97 13.40 -16.35
C TYR A 37 6.33 12.82 -16.01
N GLU A 38 7.03 13.44 -15.09
CA GLU A 38 8.25 12.88 -14.54
C GLU A 38 7.93 11.64 -13.69
N THR A 39 8.83 10.66 -13.72
CA THR A 39 8.72 9.49 -12.86
C THR A 39 8.93 9.91 -11.41
N LEU A 40 7.90 9.80 -10.59
CA LEU A 40 7.92 10.21 -9.19
C LEU A 40 8.85 9.33 -8.36
N CYS A 41 8.79 8.02 -8.58
CA CYS A 41 9.58 7.01 -7.89
C CYS A 41 9.53 5.69 -8.64
N ASP A 42 10.35 4.73 -8.22
CA ASP A 42 10.28 3.38 -8.75
C ASP A 42 9.09 2.61 -8.16
N ASN A 43 8.86 2.74 -6.86
CA ASN A 43 7.81 2.05 -6.14
C ASN A 43 6.91 3.02 -5.39
N LEU A 44 5.71 3.21 -5.88
CA LEU A 44 4.68 4.00 -5.21
C LEU A 44 3.79 3.08 -4.39
N VAL A 45 3.73 3.30 -3.09
CA VAL A 45 3.06 2.42 -2.14
C VAL A 45 1.90 3.13 -1.48
N TYR A 46 0.73 2.53 -1.56
CA TYR A 46 -0.47 2.95 -0.86
C TYR A 46 -0.89 1.90 0.17
N LEU A 47 -1.32 2.35 1.33
CA LEU A 47 -2.01 1.49 2.29
C LEU A 47 -3.50 1.44 1.93
N THR A 48 -4.03 0.24 1.77
CA THR A 48 -5.44 0.02 1.48
C THR A 48 -6.16 -0.61 2.66
N ASN A 49 -7.43 -0.26 2.84
CA ASN A 49 -8.31 -0.87 3.82
C ASN A 49 -9.12 -2.03 3.26
N SER A 50 -9.12 -2.20 1.94
CA SER A 50 -9.80 -3.33 1.31
C SER A 50 -9.03 -4.63 1.55
N THR A 51 -9.72 -5.65 2.03
CA THR A 51 -9.20 -7.02 2.12
C THR A 51 -9.41 -7.81 0.82
N SER A 52 -10.35 -7.37 -0.02
CA SER A 52 -10.60 -7.97 -1.32
C SER A 52 -9.52 -7.58 -2.32
N THR A 53 -8.94 -8.55 -3.01
CA THR A 53 -7.96 -8.32 -4.07
C THR A 53 -8.57 -7.66 -5.31
N ASP A 54 -9.86 -7.82 -5.54
CA ASP A 54 -10.55 -7.27 -6.71
C ASP A 54 -10.93 -5.80 -6.56
N MET A 55 -10.99 -5.31 -5.34
CA MET A 55 -11.47 -3.96 -5.02
C MET A 55 -10.37 -3.09 -4.42
N LEU A 56 -10.40 -1.82 -4.73
CA LEU A 56 -9.47 -0.82 -4.22
C LEU A 56 -10.22 0.44 -3.80
N ASP A 57 -9.69 1.12 -2.79
CA ASP A 57 -10.24 2.39 -2.31
C ASP A 57 -10.29 3.42 -3.45
N ARG A 58 -11.44 4.02 -3.67
CA ARG A 58 -11.62 5.09 -4.66
C ARG A 58 -10.65 6.25 -4.44
N ASP A 59 -10.38 6.58 -3.18
CA ASP A 59 -9.48 7.67 -2.83
C ASP A 59 -8.04 7.42 -3.28
N ILE A 60 -7.60 6.16 -3.30
CA ILE A 60 -6.29 5.77 -3.82
C ILE A 60 -6.21 6.07 -5.31
N LEU A 61 -7.20 5.63 -6.08
CA LEU A 61 -7.26 5.89 -7.51
C LEU A 61 -7.38 7.38 -7.83
N TYR A 62 -8.18 8.10 -7.07
CA TYR A 62 -8.27 9.55 -7.17
C TYR A 62 -6.91 10.23 -6.90
N SER A 63 -6.21 9.80 -5.88
CA SER A 63 -4.87 10.31 -5.56
C SER A 63 -3.86 10.07 -6.68
N ILE A 64 -3.91 8.90 -7.32
CA ILE A 64 -2.98 8.56 -8.41
C ILE A 64 -3.28 9.36 -9.67
N PHE A 65 -4.55 9.51 -10.07
CA PHE A 65 -4.94 10.04 -11.37
C PHE A 65 -5.35 11.50 -11.34
N ASP A 66 -6.14 11.90 -10.37
CA ASP A 66 -6.84 13.20 -10.37
C ASP A 66 -6.15 14.25 -9.54
N LYS A 67 -5.54 13.85 -8.44
CA LYS A 67 -4.81 14.75 -7.57
C LYS A 67 -3.31 14.71 -7.86
N HIS A 68 -2.89 15.37 -8.92
CA HIS A 68 -1.55 15.31 -9.51
C HIS A 68 -1.18 13.88 -9.96
N PRO A 69 -1.29 13.58 -11.25
CA PRO A 69 -0.96 12.26 -11.78
C PRO A 69 0.42 11.79 -11.31
N LYS A 70 0.47 10.60 -10.71
CA LYS A 70 1.66 10.06 -10.07
C LYS A 70 2.24 8.93 -10.88
N ARG A 71 3.17 9.27 -11.74
CA ARG A 71 3.89 8.30 -12.55
C ARG A 71 4.91 7.55 -11.71
N ALA A 72 4.79 6.24 -11.66
CA ALA A 72 5.73 5.33 -11.02
C ALA A 72 6.03 4.14 -11.91
N ARG A 73 7.09 3.41 -11.64
CA ARG A 73 7.40 2.18 -12.36
C ARG A 73 6.55 1.02 -11.90
N ALA A 74 6.27 0.96 -10.60
CA ALA A 74 5.41 -0.04 -9.99
C ALA A 74 4.50 0.60 -8.96
N TYR A 75 3.25 0.12 -8.92
CA TYR A 75 2.22 0.54 -7.98
C TYR A 75 1.93 -0.60 -7.00
N TRP A 76 2.03 -0.30 -5.71
CA TRP A 76 1.87 -1.27 -4.62
C TRP A 76 0.70 -0.89 -3.74
N PHE A 77 -0.23 -1.80 -3.59
CA PHE A 77 -1.38 -1.64 -2.71
C PHE A 77 -1.25 -2.60 -1.55
N LEU A 78 -0.91 -2.07 -0.40
CA LEU A 78 -0.51 -2.82 0.77
C LEU A 78 -1.62 -2.89 1.80
N ASN A 79 -1.98 -4.10 2.19
CA ASN A 79 -2.85 -4.38 3.33
C ASN A 79 -2.02 -5.03 4.44
N VAL A 80 -2.11 -4.49 5.65
CA VAL A 80 -1.42 -5.02 6.83
C VAL A 80 -2.46 -5.52 7.81
N GLU A 81 -2.44 -6.82 8.08
CA GLU A 81 -3.29 -7.47 9.06
C GLU A 81 -2.45 -7.93 10.24
N VAL A 82 -2.83 -7.51 11.45
CA VAL A 82 -2.26 -8.03 12.69
C VAL A 82 -3.12 -9.21 13.14
N THR A 83 -2.53 -10.38 13.20
CA THR A 83 -3.22 -11.61 13.55
C THR A 83 -3.26 -11.84 15.08
N ASP A 84 -4.22 -12.64 15.55
CA ASP A 84 -4.32 -13.05 16.96
C ASP A 84 -3.23 -14.05 17.35
N GLU A 85 -2.59 -14.68 16.38
CA GLU A 85 -1.42 -15.53 16.59
C GLU A 85 -0.17 -14.68 16.85
N PRO A 86 0.68 -15.04 17.83
CA PRO A 86 1.81 -14.18 18.21
C PRO A 86 2.92 -14.11 17.17
N HIS A 87 3.11 -15.14 16.35
CA HIS A 87 4.29 -15.30 15.50
C HIS A 87 4.01 -15.44 14.01
N THR A 88 2.79 -15.21 13.57
CA THR A 88 2.47 -15.19 12.13
C THR A 88 3.35 -14.17 11.42
N PHE A 89 4.01 -14.62 10.35
CA PHE A 89 4.96 -13.78 9.62
C PHE A 89 4.95 -14.17 8.15
N GLU A 90 3.94 -13.71 7.42
CA GLU A 90 3.60 -14.17 6.08
C GLU A 90 3.15 -13.02 5.19
N TYR A 91 3.38 -13.15 3.88
CA TYR A 91 2.82 -12.26 2.89
C TYR A 91 2.30 -13.01 1.69
N SER A 92 1.32 -12.44 1.02
CA SER A 92 0.81 -12.89 -0.26
C SER A 92 0.79 -11.75 -1.26
N VAL A 93 0.95 -12.09 -2.55
CA VAL A 93 1.02 -11.10 -3.63
C VAL A 93 0.08 -11.51 -4.75
N GLU A 94 -0.71 -10.56 -5.22
CA GLU A 94 -1.48 -10.65 -6.46
C GLU A 94 -0.94 -9.59 -7.43
N ASN A 95 -0.57 -10.00 -8.64
CA ASN A 95 -0.01 -9.11 -9.66
C ASN A 95 -0.95 -8.79 -10.82
N TYR A 96 -2.17 -9.30 -10.83
CA TYR A 96 -3.17 -9.10 -11.87
C TYR A 96 -2.70 -9.44 -13.30
N GLY A 97 -1.70 -10.32 -13.43
CA GLY A 97 -1.07 -10.63 -14.70
C GLY A 97 -0.18 -9.52 -15.27
N THR A 98 0.21 -8.56 -14.44
CA THR A 98 1.08 -7.42 -14.81
C THR A 98 2.45 -7.52 -14.14
N ASP A 99 3.37 -6.69 -14.59
CA ASP A 99 4.70 -6.51 -13.98
C ASP A 99 4.87 -5.12 -13.34
N PHE A 100 3.75 -4.42 -13.07
CA PHE A 100 3.76 -3.05 -12.55
C PHE A 100 2.66 -2.75 -11.53
N VAL A 101 1.71 -3.65 -11.30
CA VAL A 101 0.66 -3.50 -10.27
C VAL A 101 0.68 -4.70 -9.33
N TYR A 102 0.82 -4.44 -8.04
CA TYR A 102 0.93 -5.48 -7.03
C TYR A 102 0.02 -5.18 -5.84
N ARG A 103 -0.71 -6.19 -5.46
CA ARG A 103 -1.46 -6.21 -4.21
C ARG A 103 -0.70 -7.08 -3.22
N VAL A 104 -0.35 -6.54 -2.08
CA VAL A 104 0.39 -7.25 -1.05
C VAL A 104 -0.43 -7.31 0.22
N HIS A 105 -0.62 -8.52 0.75
CA HIS A 105 -1.21 -8.74 2.06
C HIS A 105 -0.12 -9.20 3.02
N LEU A 106 0.12 -8.42 4.06
CA LEU A 106 1.00 -8.78 5.16
C LEU A 106 0.17 -9.31 6.33
N HIS A 107 0.51 -10.52 6.78
CA HIS A 107 -0.07 -11.12 7.97
C HIS A 107 1.01 -11.19 9.04
N LEU A 108 0.89 -10.33 10.04
CA LEU A 108 1.86 -10.18 11.11
C LEU A 108 1.23 -10.52 12.45
N GLY A 109 1.84 -11.45 13.18
CA GLY A 109 1.45 -11.76 14.54
C GLY A 109 1.66 -10.58 15.49
N TYR A 110 0.91 -10.52 16.57
CA TYR A 110 0.96 -9.38 17.50
C TYR A 110 2.31 -9.21 18.22
N LYS A 111 3.15 -10.24 18.26
CA LYS A 111 4.51 -10.17 18.79
C LYS A 111 5.58 -9.91 17.72
N VAL A 112 5.22 -9.96 16.46
CA VAL A 112 6.14 -9.69 15.36
C VAL A 112 6.48 -8.20 15.33
N ASN A 113 7.76 -7.91 15.21
CA ASN A 113 8.20 -6.53 15.07
C ASN A 113 7.75 -5.97 13.73
N GLN A 114 7.09 -4.83 13.79
CA GLN A 114 6.32 -4.33 12.66
C GLN A 114 7.15 -3.37 11.81
N ARG A 115 8.13 -3.90 11.11
CA ARG A 115 8.99 -3.19 10.16
C ARG A 115 8.48 -3.32 8.73
N VAL A 116 7.33 -2.78 8.46
CA VAL A 116 6.64 -2.92 7.17
C VAL A 116 7.50 -2.44 5.99
N ASN A 117 8.25 -1.36 6.16
CA ASN A 117 9.17 -0.87 5.14
C ASN A 117 10.28 -1.90 4.82
N ALA A 118 10.85 -2.54 5.82
CA ALA A 118 11.87 -3.57 5.61
C ALA A 118 11.29 -4.82 4.95
N TYR A 119 10.10 -5.24 5.35
CA TYR A 119 9.41 -6.38 4.75
C TYR A 119 9.04 -6.12 3.29
N LEU A 120 8.54 -4.93 2.99
CA LEU A 120 8.22 -4.56 1.60
C LEU A 120 9.48 -4.51 0.73
N ARG A 121 10.60 -4.01 1.24
CA ARG A 121 11.88 -4.07 0.54
C ARG A 121 12.28 -5.50 0.18
N GLN A 122 12.16 -6.42 1.13
CA GLN A 122 12.43 -7.83 0.89
C GLN A 122 11.51 -8.40 -0.17
N ILE A 123 10.21 -8.09 -0.09
CA ILE A 123 9.20 -8.55 -1.06
C ILE A 123 9.54 -8.06 -2.47
N VAL A 124 9.86 -6.78 -2.62
CA VAL A 124 10.25 -6.21 -3.91
C VAL A 124 11.52 -6.87 -4.46
N SER A 125 12.51 -7.08 -3.61
CA SER A 125 13.73 -7.81 -3.98
C SER A 125 13.44 -9.25 -4.41
N ASP A 126 12.58 -9.95 -3.69
CA ASP A 126 12.18 -11.32 -4.00
C ASP A 126 11.42 -11.42 -5.34
N LEU A 127 10.52 -10.50 -5.60
CA LEU A 127 9.79 -10.43 -6.87
C LEU A 127 10.70 -10.07 -8.04
N SER A 128 11.67 -9.20 -7.83
CA SER A 128 12.70 -8.89 -8.83
C SER A 128 13.58 -10.13 -9.13
N ALA A 129 13.97 -10.87 -8.11
CA ALA A 129 14.76 -12.09 -8.26
C ALA A 129 14.00 -13.21 -8.96
N SER A 130 12.69 -13.34 -8.72
CA SER A 130 11.82 -14.33 -9.37
C SER A 130 11.42 -13.97 -10.80
N GLY A 131 11.69 -12.77 -11.27
CA GLY A 131 11.29 -12.27 -12.57
C GLY A 131 9.85 -11.74 -12.65
N GLU A 132 9.11 -11.71 -11.54
CA GLU A 132 7.76 -11.16 -11.47
C GLU A 132 7.75 -9.61 -11.51
N LEU A 133 8.87 -9.00 -11.21
CA LEU A 133 9.09 -7.56 -11.27
C LEU A 133 10.32 -7.27 -12.11
N PRO A 134 10.27 -6.33 -13.08
CA PRO A 134 11.44 -5.90 -13.82
C PRO A 134 12.52 -5.33 -12.91
N PRO A 135 13.81 -5.45 -13.27
CA PRO A 135 14.91 -4.85 -12.53
C PRO A 135 14.71 -3.34 -12.33
N GLN A 136 14.96 -2.86 -11.13
CA GLN A 136 14.78 -1.45 -10.78
C GLN A 136 16.07 -0.63 -10.79
N VAL A 137 17.14 -1.20 -11.29
CA VAL A 137 18.40 -0.49 -11.52
C VAL A 137 18.34 0.24 -12.86
N HIS A 138 18.74 1.50 -12.87
CA HIS A 138 18.84 2.33 -14.07
C HIS A 138 20.28 2.82 -14.25
N ASP A 139 20.59 3.33 -15.44
CA ASP A 139 21.96 3.70 -15.86
C ASP A 139 22.64 4.75 -14.96
N TYR A 140 21.85 5.53 -14.23
CA TYR A 140 22.33 6.56 -13.29
C TYR A 140 22.31 6.11 -11.82
N SER A 141 22.46 4.84 -11.56
CA SER A 141 22.51 4.30 -10.21
C SER A 141 23.96 4.14 -9.74
N VAL A 142 24.21 4.44 -8.48
CA VAL A 142 25.47 4.11 -7.81
C VAL A 142 25.56 2.62 -7.44
N TYR A 143 24.52 1.88 -7.67
CA TYR A 143 24.40 0.45 -7.37
C TYR A 143 24.54 -0.37 -8.62
N ASP A 144 25.49 -1.28 -8.63
CA ASP A 144 25.90 -2.08 -9.79
C ASP A 144 25.49 -3.56 -9.66
N LYS A 145 24.70 -3.88 -8.62
CA LYS A 145 24.39 -5.27 -8.27
C LYS A 145 22.96 -5.65 -8.61
N PRO A 146 22.70 -6.85 -9.16
CA PRO A 146 21.35 -7.39 -9.32
C PRO A 146 20.65 -7.53 -7.97
N GLY A 147 19.34 -7.27 -7.92
CA GLY A 147 18.54 -7.34 -6.70
C GLY A 147 18.52 -6.04 -5.88
N VAL A 148 19.11 -4.97 -6.38
CA VAL A 148 18.96 -3.65 -5.77
C VAL A 148 17.54 -3.14 -5.98
N VAL A 149 16.93 -2.72 -4.89
CA VAL A 149 15.59 -2.18 -4.86
C VAL A 149 15.64 -0.69 -5.17
N GLY A 150 14.75 -0.22 -6.05
CA GLY A 150 14.63 1.19 -6.40
C GLY A 150 14.06 2.05 -5.28
N SER A 151 13.79 3.30 -5.59
CA SER A 151 13.23 4.26 -4.64
C SER A 151 11.81 3.90 -4.26
N PHE A 152 11.44 4.19 -3.01
CA PHE A 152 10.08 4.03 -2.49
C PHE A 152 9.48 5.38 -2.12
N ARG A 153 8.21 5.55 -2.42
CA ARG A 153 7.36 6.57 -1.82
C ARG A 153 6.12 5.93 -1.24
N PHE A 154 5.87 6.25 0.01
CA PHE A 154 4.65 5.86 0.69
C PHE A 154 3.66 7.00 0.66
N CYS A 155 2.46 6.73 0.18
CA CYS A 155 1.37 7.69 0.15
C CYS A 155 0.28 7.23 1.11
N LEU A 156 0.02 8.05 2.11
CA LEU A 156 -1.06 7.85 3.08
C LEU A 156 -2.18 8.82 2.77
N ILE A 157 -3.38 8.28 2.56
CA ILE A 157 -4.55 9.08 2.26
C ILE A 157 -5.30 9.35 3.54
N ARG A 158 -5.51 10.63 3.82
CA ARG A 158 -6.43 11.10 4.86
C ARG A 158 -7.71 11.59 4.24
N LYS A 159 -8.83 11.10 4.76
CA LYS A 159 -10.15 11.66 4.45
C LYS A 159 -10.39 12.88 5.30
N THR A 160 -10.81 13.98 4.67
CA THR A 160 -11.45 15.08 5.35
C THR A 160 -12.75 14.57 5.96
N LEU A 161 -12.90 14.76 7.26
CA LEU A 161 -14.06 14.31 8.00
C LEU A 161 -15.28 15.17 7.64
N ALA A 162 -16.27 14.53 7.00
CA ALA A 162 -17.64 15.09 7.07
C ALA A 162 -18.15 14.97 8.52
N PRO A 163 -18.83 15.98 9.05
CA PRO A 163 -19.13 16.07 10.51
C PRO A 163 -20.02 14.96 11.09
N GLU A 164 -20.57 14.05 10.30
CA GLU A 164 -21.60 13.09 10.73
C GLU A 164 -21.28 11.62 10.42
N SER A 165 -20.06 11.25 10.09
CA SER A 165 -19.75 9.88 9.78
C SER A 165 -19.22 9.09 10.99
N ASP A 166 -19.70 7.85 11.09
CA ASP A 166 -19.46 6.85 12.13
C ASP A 166 -18.14 6.92 12.91
N VAL A 167 -18.24 7.20 14.21
CA VAL A 167 -17.13 7.23 15.17
C VAL A 167 -16.39 5.89 15.22
N GLU A 168 -17.10 4.78 15.11
CA GLU A 168 -16.49 3.43 15.14
C GLU A 168 -15.59 3.13 13.93
N GLN A 169 -15.97 3.57 12.73
CA GLN A 169 -15.11 3.44 11.56
C GLN A 169 -13.89 4.35 11.65
N ARG A 170 -14.04 5.52 12.29
CA ARG A 170 -12.95 6.45 12.57
C ARG A 170 -11.93 5.84 13.52
N GLU A 171 -12.38 5.18 14.57
CA GLU A 171 -11.48 4.54 15.54
C GLU A 171 -10.70 3.40 14.92
N ARG A 172 -11.33 2.54 14.13
CA ARG A 172 -10.64 1.45 13.42
C ARG A 172 -9.66 1.96 12.37
N HIS A 173 -10.03 2.96 11.60
CA HIS A 173 -9.14 3.62 10.65
C HIS A 173 -8.01 4.36 11.36
N ALA A 174 -8.30 5.05 12.44
CA ALA A 174 -7.31 5.76 13.25
C ALA A 174 -6.33 4.77 13.90
N ILE A 175 -6.78 3.61 14.35
CA ILE A 175 -5.92 2.58 14.94
C ILE A 175 -5.05 1.94 13.88
N ALA A 176 -5.61 1.51 12.75
CA ALA A 176 -4.84 0.94 11.65
C ALA A 176 -3.84 1.95 11.08
N MET A 177 -4.25 3.20 10.89
CA MET A 177 -3.39 4.28 10.44
C MET A 177 -2.34 4.66 11.49
N LYS A 178 -2.70 4.67 12.77
CA LYS A 178 -1.77 4.92 13.88
C LYS A 178 -0.69 3.84 13.97
N TYR A 179 -1.02 2.60 13.73
CA TYR A 179 -0.06 1.50 13.65
C TYR A 179 0.81 1.60 12.39
N ALA A 180 0.25 1.88 11.24
CA ALA A 180 0.99 2.09 10.00
C ALA A 180 1.94 3.29 10.10
N ILE A 181 1.49 4.40 10.66
CA ILE A 181 2.26 5.63 10.86
C ILE A 181 3.43 5.41 11.82
N ARG A 182 3.21 4.76 12.94
CA ARG A 182 4.31 4.42 13.88
C ARG A 182 5.43 3.64 13.22
N ARG A 183 5.13 2.89 12.18
CA ARG A 183 6.09 2.04 11.48
C ARG A 183 6.85 2.75 10.38
N PHE A 184 6.22 3.69 9.70
CA PHE A 184 6.82 4.38 8.56
C PHE A 184 7.54 5.66 8.96
N ALA A 185 7.08 6.36 9.97
CA ALA A 185 7.47 7.74 10.23
C ALA A 185 8.31 7.98 11.47
N GLY A 186 8.36 7.07 12.39
CA GLY A 186 9.09 7.25 13.65
C GLY A 186 8.48 8.26 14.64
N SER A 187 7.63 9.20 14.23
CA SER A 187 6.94 10.16 15.10
C SER A 187 5.50 10.39 14.69
N PRO A 188 4.53 10.05 15.56
CA PRO A 188 3.11 10.29 15.27
C PRO A 188 2.74 11.78 15.15
N VAL A 189 3.47 12.65 15.80
CA VAL A 189 3.16 14.09 15.88
C VAL A 189 3.33 14.78 14.53
N GLN A 190 4.27 14.33 13.71
CA GLN A 190 4.49 14.89 12.36
C GLN A 190 3.34 14.59 11.40
N TRP A 191 2.57 13.55 11.66
CA TRP A 191 1.46 13.14 10.84
C TRP A 191 0.16 13.86 11.14
N PHE A 192 -0.08 14.21 12.40
CA PHE A 192 -1.30 14.89 12.84
C PHE A 192 -1.39 16.36 12.43
N GLY A 193 -0.27 16.97 12.03
CA GLY A 193 -0.23 18.33 11.51
C GLY A 193 -0.62 18.48 10.04
N LEU A 194 -0.84 17.37 9.32
CA LEU A 194 -1.08 17.36 7.87
C LEU A 194 -2.51 16.95 7.53
N GLU A 195 -3.47 17.63 8.12
CA GLU A 195 -4.87 17.20 8.21
C GLU A 195 -5.64 17.09 6.89
N ASN A 196 -5.16 17.54 5.75
CA ASN A 196 -5.94 17.58 4.51
C ASN A 196 -5.20 17.18 3.25
N SER A 197 -4.06 16.48 3.37
CA SER A 197 -3.25 16.16 2.19
C SER A 197 -2.72 14.74 2.19
N SER A 198 -2.54 14.22 0.99
CA SER A 198 -1.73 13.02 0.79
C SER A 198 -0.33 13.27 1.34
N VAL A 199 0.14 12.44 2.25
CA VAL A 199 1.46 12.57 2.83
C VAL A 199 2.42 11.71 2.04
N PHE A 200 3.47 12.32 1.50
CA PHE A 200 4.54 11.61 0.84
C PHE A 200 5.71 11.45 1.80
N TYR A 201 6.20 10.21 1.93
CA TYR A 201 7.49 9.93 2.55
C TYR A 201 8.44 9.44 1.50
N GLU A 202 9.53 10.17 1.35
CA GLU A 202 10.63 9.75 0.51
C GLU A 202 11.66 9.03 1.36
N TYR A 203 11.82 7.72 1.12
CA TYR A 203 12.88 6.95 1.74
C TYR A 203 14.10 6.97 0.84
N VAL A 204 15.12 7.67 1.29
CA VAL A 204 16.47 7.51 0.76
C VAL A 204 17.10 6.29 1.44
N PRO A 205 17.65 5.32 0.68
CA PRO A 205 18.35 4.20 1.29
C PRO A 205 19.49 4.75 2.15
N LEU A 206 19.38 4.61 3.45
CA LEU A 206 20.49 4.87 4.34
C LEU A 206 21.51 3.75 4.18
N PHE A 207 22.75 4.09 3.90
CA PHE A 207 23.89 3.16 3.85
C PHE A 207 24.28 2.66 5.25
N THR A 208 23.32 2.33 6.08
CA THR A 208 23.56 1.76 7.40
C THR A 208 23.47 0.25 7.33
N LYS A 209 24.38 -0.44 7.99
CA LYS A 209 24.28 -1.88 8.22
C LYS A 209 23.04 -2.13 9.07
N PHE A 210 21.94 -2.50 8.42
CA PHE A 210 20.75 -2.95 9.13
C PHE A 210 21.05 -4.28 9.82
N LYS A 211 20.57 -4.43 11.07
CA LYS A 211 20.51 -5.75 11.68
C LYS A 211 19.68 -6.66 10.79
N PRO A 212 20.12 -7.89 10.51
CA PRO A 212 19.34 -8.82 9.73
C PRO A 212 17.96 -8.97 10.38
N VAL A 213 16.93 -8.80 9.57
CA VAL A 213 15.53 -9.04 9.96
C VAL A 213 15.19 -10.45 9.51
N ASP A 214 14.43 -11.18 10.31
CA ASP A 214 13.90 -12.48 9.91
C ASP A 214 13.14 -12.35 8.60
N ARG A 215 13.32 -13.34 7.70
CA ARG A 215 12.63 -13.33 6.42
C ARG A 215 11.15 -13.63 6.61
N ILE A 216 10.31 -12.79 6.00
CA ILE A 216 8.89 -13.07 5.92
C ILE A 216 8.60 -14.16 4.88
N ALA A 217 7.75 -15.13 5.21
CA ALA A 217 7.37 -16.21 4.31
C ALA A 217 6.24 -15.79 3.37
N ARG A 218 6.35 -16.19 2.10
CA ARG A 218 5.29 -16.01 1.10
C ARG A 218 4.31 -17.18 1.17
N VAL A 219 3.02 -16.87 1.17
CA VAL A 219 1.93 -17.85 1.10
C VAL A 219 1.03 -17.54 -0.10
N ALA A 220 0.20 -18.51 -0.49
CA ALA A 220 -0.78 -18.29 -1.55
C ALA A 220 -1.82 -17.25 -1.12
N MET A 221 -2.29 -16.43 -2.07
CA MET A 221 -3.35 -15.47 -1.84
C MET A 221 -4.63 -16.23 -1.47
N ASP A 222 -5.26 -15.85 -0.35
CA ASP A 222 -6.53 -16.42 0.06
C ASP A 222 -7.66 -15.81 -0.77
N GLU A 223 -8.36 -16.65 -1.54
CA GLU A 223 -9.50 -16.26 -2.37
C GLU A 223 -10.80 -16.10 -1.56
N ARG A 224 -10.75 -16.37 -0.26
CA ARG A 224 -11.90 -16.24 0.63
C ARG A 224 -12.09 -14.79 1.09
N CYS A 225 -12.80 -14.06 0.25
CA CYS A 225 -13.38 -12.77 0.61
C CYS A 225 -14.86 -12.74 0.30
#